data_270d9065b7dbcd6bb181b60a3811deb4
#
_entry.id   270d9065b7dbcd6bb181b60a3811deb4
#
_cell.length_a   1.000
_cell.length_b   1.000
_cell.length_c   1.000
_cell.angle_alpha   90.00
_cell.angle_beta   90.00
_cell.angle_gamma   90.00
#
_symmetry.space_group_name_H-M   'P 1'
#
loop_
_entity.id
_entity.type
_entity.pdbx_description
1 polymer ?
#
loop_
_entity_poly.entity_id
_entity_poly.type
_entity_poly.pdbx_seq_one_letter_code
_entity_poly.pdbx_strand_id
1 'polypeptide(L)'
;MLRSLLTFVFFIALGLAPISRAFAQDPQYSQYYAAPLFLNPAMAGAELMGRVGFNYRNQWPSIEAQFTTFSAYYDTYLPEYNSGIGVHVMQDEEGASKLRSTSVSALYSYELRLADNLYFRPGFQASYIRREIGFYENLIFANEINPLDPTGDLLLIDNNIPGLGDPVSIFSLSAGGLLFTENAWIGFSAHHLNEPNQSFVDGLSPLPRKLSLHAGYRISLGQGGMRRDFTHLSKQRYLTPTINYKRQGPFEQLDLGAYFYAEPIVFGAWYRGLPFRPVEGQSNRDAIVMMVGVNLLNGLNVGYSFDYTVSQLGIQSGGAHELSLSWTIPGRNQGKPLGRDTILPCPKF
;
A
#
# COMPACT_ATOMS: atom_id res chain seq x y z
N MET A 1 36.43 -41.90 19.63
CA MET A 1 35.28 -41.44 20.41
C MET A 1 35.07 -39.91 20.36
N LEU A 2 36.04 -39.07 20.65
CA LEU A 2 35.86 -37.60 20.64
C LEU A 2 35.48 -37.02 19.26
N ARG A 3 36.08 -37.54 18.17
CA ARG A 3 35.75 -37.11 16.78
C ARG A 3 34.32 -37.50 16.40
N SER A 4 33.84 -38.68 16.74
CA SER A 4 32.46 -39.13 16.46
C SER A 4 31.43 -38.33 17.27
N LEU A 5 31.79 -37.91 18.50
CA LEU A 5 30.94 -37.08 19.33
C LEU A 5 30.81 -35.64 18.73
N LEU A 6 31.91 -35.08 18.26
CA LEU A 6 31.95 -33.77 17.61
C LEU A 6 31.16 -33.77 16.31
N THR A 7 31.27 -34.83 15.51
CA THR A 7 30.49 -34.97 14.27
C THR A 7 28.97 -35.06 14.56
N PHE A 8 28.60 -35.83 15.60
CA PHE A 8 27.22 -35.99 16.01
C PHE A 8 26.60 -34.68 16.55
N VAL A 9 27.37 -33.91 17.34
CA VAL A 9 26.96 -32.60 17.85
C VAL A 9 26.83 -31.58 16.68
N PHE A 10 27.73 -31.64 15.70
CA PHE A 10 27.64 -30.80 14.49
C PHE A 10 26.39 -31.07 13.66
N PHE A 11 26.01 -32.35 13.47
CA PHE A 11 24.79 -32.70 12.77
C PHE A 11 23.51 -32.33 13.53
N ILE A 12 23.54 -32.42 14.87
CA ILE A 12 22.42 -31.95 15.71
C ILE A 12 22.30 -30.41 15.63
N ALA A 13 23.42 -29.69 15.63
CA ALA A 13 23.42 -28.23 15.50
C ALA A 13 22.95 -27.76 14.12
N LEU A 14 23.25 -28.53 13.05
CA LEU A 14 22.75 -28.26 11.70
C LEU A 14 21.24 -28.53 11.58
N GLY A 15 20.71 -29.51 12.29
CA GLY A 15 19.27 -29.85 12.31
C GLY A 15 18.44 -28.88 13.14
N LEU A 16 19.07 -28.02 13.96
CA LEU A 16 18.44 -26.99 14.78
C LEU A 16 18.51 -25.59 14.14
N ALA A 17 19.04 -25.47 12.91
CA ALA A 17 19.01 -24.21 12.18
C ALA A 17 17.53 -23.77 12.02
N PRO A 18 17.16 -22.56 12.47
CA PRO A 18 15.80 -22.08 12.30
C PRO A 18 15.46 -22.04 10.83
N ILE A 19 14.45 -22.79 10.41
CA ILE A 19 13.89 -22.67 9.07
C ILE A 19 13.29 -21.27 9.02
N SER A 20 13.99 -20.33 8.39
CA SER A 20 13.50 -18.98 8.18
C SER A 20 12.24 -19.08 7.30
N ARG A 21 11.09 -18.78 7.87
CA ARG A 21 9.84 -18.68 7.12
C ARG A 21 9.91 -17.41 6.30
N ALA A 22 9.88 -17.53 4.98
CA ALA A 22 9.67 -16.40 4.08
C ALA A 22 8.21 -15.95 4.21
N PHE A 23 7.99 -14.72 4.61
CA PHE A 23 6.66 -14.11 4.64
C PHE A 23 6.56 -13.14 3.47
N ALA A 24 5.52 -13.28 2.64
CA ALA A 24 5.20 -12.29 1.63
C ALA A 24 4.50 -11.09 2.29
N GLN A 25 4.84 -9.89 1.81
CA GLN A 25 4.17 -8.64 2.18
C GLN A 25 3.33 -8.16 1.01
N ASP A 26 2.24 -7.47 1.29
CA ASP A 26 1.52 -6.71 0.28
C ASP A 26 2.37 -5.53 -0.20
N PRO A 27 2.18 -5.10 -1.46
CA PRO A 27 2.79 -3.86 -1.95
C PRO A 27 2.39 -2.67 -1.07
N GLN A 28 3.18 -1.61 -1.14
CA GLN A 28 2.93 -0.40 -0.35
C GLN A 28 2.96 0.84 -1.24
N TYR A 29 2.12 1.80 -0.89
CA TYR A 29 2.16 3.14 -1.47
C TYR A 29 2.71 4.14 -0.46
N SER A 30 3.57 5.04 -0.94
CA SER A 30 4.03 6.18 -0.16
C SER A 30 2.95 7.25 -0.12
N GLN A 31 2.26 7.48 -1.23
CA GLN A 31 1.10 8.36 -1.32
C GLN A 31 -0.19 7.61 -0.89
N TYR A 32 -0.24 7.12 0.34
CA TYR A 32 -1.33 6.25 0.81
C TYR A 32 -2.73 6.86 0.71
N TYR A 33 -2.89 8.20 0.74
CA TYR A 33 -4.18 8.85 0.48
C TYR A 33 -4.51 9.01 -1.02
N ALA A 34 -3.52 8.86 -1.92
CA ALA A 34 -3.78 8.78 -3.35
C ALA A 34 -4.28 7.38 -3.80
N ALA A 35 -4.07 6.36 -2.97
CA ALA A 35 -4.59 5.00 -3.16
C ALA A 35 -5.62 4.65 -2.06
N PRO A 36 -6.74 5.40 -1.94
CA PRO A 36 -7.62 5.32 -0.79
C PRO A 36 -8.33 3.98 -0.65
N LEU A 37 -8.72 3.33 -1.75
CA LEU A 37 -9.38 2.04 -1.72
C LEU A 37 -8.44 0.89 -1.31
N PHE A 38 -7.14 1.06 -1.54
CA PHE A 38 -6.11 0.16 -1.05
C PHE A 38 -5.80 0.38 0.44
N LEU A 39 -5.88 1.64 0.90
CA LEU A 39 -5.63 2.00 2.30
C LEU A 39 -6.71 1.45 3.23
N ASN A 40 -8.00 1.68 2.88
CA ASN A 40 -9.12 1.32 3.74
C ASN A 40 -10.41 1.17 2.92
N PRO A 41 -11.10 0.01 2.97
CA PRO A 41 -12.37 -0.17 2.29
C PRO A 41 -13.45 0.86 2.64
N ALA A 42 -13.40 1.42 3.85
CA ALA A 42 -14.32 2.47 4.30
C ALA A 42 -14.18 3.80 3.53
N MET A 43 -13.13 3.96 2.72
CA MET A 43 -12.91 5.15 1.90
C MET A 43 -13.63 5.11 0.55
N ALA A 44 -14.30 4.02 0.19
CA ALA A 44 -15.11 3.95 -1.02
C ALA A 44 -16.24 5.00 -0.98
N GLY A 45 -16.35 5.84 -2.01
CA GLY A 45 -17.31 6.93 -2.08
C GLY A 45 -17.10 8.07 -1.07
N ALA A 46 -15.89 8.20 -0.50
CA ALA A 46 -15.60 9.24 0.49
C ALA A 46 -15.64 10.66 -0.09
N GLU A 47 -15.43 10.81 -1.40
CA GLU A 47 -15.42 12.10 -2.10
C GLU A 47 -16.81 12.66 -2.44
N LEU A 48 -17.88 11.97 -2.16
CA LEU A 48 -19.28 12.35 -2.50
C LEU A 48 -19.58 12.45 -3.99
N MET A 49 -18.58 12.36 -4.85
CA MET A 49 -18.66 12.38 -6.31
C MET A 49 -17.98 11.13 -6.87
N GLY A 50 -18.16 10.88 -8.17
CA GLY A 50 -17.39 9.83 -8.83
C GLY A 50 -15.91 10.22 -8.86
N ARG A 51 -15.03 9.26 -8.57
CA ARG A 51 -13.59 9.46 -8.65
C ARG A 51 -12.95 8.30 -9.38
N VAL A 52 -12.07 8.61 -10.32
CA VAL A 52 -11.17 7.67 -10.99
C VAL A 52 -9.75 8.00 -10.53
N GLY A 53 -8.94 6.99 -10.27
CA GLY A 53 -7.54 7.21 -9.95
C GLY A 53 -6.62 6.12 -10.47
N PHE A 54 -5.35 6.50 -10.65
CA PHE A 54 -4.27 5.66 -11.11
C PHE A 54 -3.04 5.90 -10.24
N ASN A 55 -2.36 4.84 -9.87
CA ASN A 55 -1.11 4.90 -9.13
C ASN A 55 -0.09 4.01 -9.82
N TYR A 56 1.14 4.50 -9.92
CA TYR A 56 2.30 3.77 -10.38
C TYR A 56 3.43 3.96 -9.39
N ARG A 57 4.02 2.86 -8.93
CA ARG A 57 5.17 2.87 -8.03
C ARG A 57 6.27 1.97 -8.58
N ASN A 58 7.49 2.48 -8.62
CA ASN A 58 8.68 1.71 -8.90
C ASN A 58 9.65 1.86 -7.72
N GLN A 59 9.90 0.76 -7.03
CA GLN A 59 10.77 0.71 -5.86
C GLN A 59 12.06 -0.03 -6.21
N TRP A 60 13.18 0.60 -5.87
CA TRP A 60 14.54 0.14 -6.08
C TRP A 60 14.89 -0.13 -7.57
N PRO A 61 14.69 0.86 -8.45
CA PRO A 61 14.88 0.67 -9.89
C PRO A 61 16.32 0.36 -10.30
N SER A 62 17.30 0.59 -9.42
CA SER A 62 18.73 0.37 -9.71
C SER A 62 19.22 -1.04 -9.36
N ILE A 63 18.35 -1.92 -8.85
CA ILE A 63 18.69 -3.31 -8.58
C ILE A 63 17.81 -4.26 -9.40
N GLU A 64 18.34 -5.47 -9.71
CA GLU A 64 17.60 -6.47 -10.52
C GLU A 64 16.28 -6.93 -9.86
N ALA A 65 16.24 -6.91 -8.52
CA ALA A 65 15.09 -7.26 -7.73
C ALA A 65 14.16 -6.06 -7.49
N GLN A 66 13.89 -5.24 -8.52
CA GLN A 66 12.95 -4.11 -8.43
C GLN A 66 11.51 -4.57 -8.17
N PHE A 67 10.73 -3.67 -7.59
CA PHE A 67 9.28 -3.87 -7.35
C PHE A 67 8.51 -2.82 -8.14
N THR A 68 7.53 -3.27 -8.90
CA THR A 68 6.70 -2.37 -9.72
C THR A 68 5.24 -2.63 -9.43
N THR A 69 4.54 -1.62 -8.93
CA THR A 69 3.12 -1.69 -8.62
C THR A 69 2.35 -0.71 -9.50
N PHE A 70 1.32 -1.19 -10.14
CA PHE A 70 0.35 -0.37 -10.86
C PHE A 70 -1.04 -0.61 -10.30
N SER A 71 -1.84 0.45 -10.08
CA SER A 71 -3.24 0.29 -9.73
C SER A 71 -4.14 1.34 -10.39
N ALA A 72 -5.39 0.95 -10.55
CA ALA A 72 -6.46 1.82 -11.00
C ALA A 72 -7.69 1.58 -10.12
N TYR A 73 -8.45 2.64 -9.87
CA TYR A 73 -9.67 2.52 -9.10
C TYR A 73 -10.75 3.46 -9.61
N TYR A 74 -11.99 3.09 -9.33
CA TYR A 74 -13.16 3.93 -9.45
C TYR A 74 -14.00 3.79 -8.19
N ASP A 75 -14.46 4.90 -7.65
CA ASP A 75 -15.43 4.91 -6.56
C ASP A 75 -16.43 6.04 -6.71
N THR A 76 -17.61 5.85 -6.13
CA THR A 76 -18.66 6.85 -6.11
C THR A 76 -19.54 6.71 -4.89
N TYR A 77 -20.14 7.80 -4.47
CA TYR A 77 -21.12 7.85 -3.40
C TYR A 77 -22.55 7.80 -3.96
N LEU A 78 -23.41 7.05 -3.30
CA LEU A 78 -24.83 6.90 -3.62
C LEU A 78 -25.65 7.58 -2.52
N PRO A 79 -26.04 8.85 -2.69
CA PRO A 79 -26.70 9.64 -1.63
C PRO A 79 -28.03 9.05 -1.14
N GLU A 80 -28.78 8.39 -2.03
CA GLU A 80 -30.08 7.79 -1.69
C GLU A 80 -29.96 6.63 -0.70
N TYR A 81 -28.77 5.99 -0.66
CA TYR A 81 -28.50 4.82 0.19
C TYR A 81 -27.48 5.10 1.29
N ASN A 82 -26.98 6.33 1.40
CA ASN A 82 -25.86 6.69 2.29
C ASN A 82 -24.65 5.74 2.13
N SER A 83 -24.37 5.30 0.91
CA SER A 83 -23.45 4.22 0.64
C SER A 83 -22.38 4.65 -0.39
N GLY A 84 -21.20 4.13 -0.24
CA GLY A 84 -20.13 4.21 -1.23
C GLY A 84 -19.88 2.86 -1.86
N ILE A 85 -19.64 2.84 -3.16
CA ILE A 85 -19.22 1.67 -3.90
C ILE A 85 -17.90 1.97 -4.62
N GLY A 86 -17.06 0.96 -4.79
CA GLY A 86 -15.81 1.11 -5.50
C GLY A 86 -15.32 -0.19 -6.12
N VAL A 87 -14.48 -0.03 -7.12
CA VAL A 87 -13.72 -1.12 -7.75
C VAL A 87 -12.26 -0.71 -7.77
N HIS A 88 -11.38 -1.64 -7.44
CA HIS A 88 -9.93 -1.44 -7.45
C HIS A 88 -9.27 -2.60 -8.18
N VAL A 89 -8.39 -2.29 -9.11
CA VAL A 89 -7.56 -3.26 -9.84
C VAL A 89 -6.11 -2.92 -9.57
N MET A 90 -5.30 -3.92 -9.24
CA MET A 90 -3.88 -3.74 -8.97
C MET A 90 -3.09 -4.88 -9.59
N GLN A 91 -1.95 -4.54 -10.16
CA GLN A 91 -0.93 -5.48 -10.59
C GLN A 91 0.37 -5.11 -9.89
N ASP A 92 0.96 -6.08 -9.23
CA ASP A 92 2.24 -5.97 -8.55
C ASP A 92 3.21 -6.99 -9.11
N GLU A 93 4.45 -6.57 -9.37
CA GLU A 93 5.52 -7.44 -9.86
C GLU A 93 6.73 -7.30 -8.91
N GLU A 94 7.12 -8.42 -8.31
CA GLU A 94 8.08 -8.45 -7.22
C GLU A 94 9.34 -9.24 -7.56
N GLY A 95 10.50 -8.63 -7.32
CA GLY A 95 11.78 -9.30 -7.25
C GLY A 95 12.32 -9.84 -8.58
N ALA A 96 13.42 -10.57 -8.50
CA ALA A 96 14.11 -11.13 -9.66
C ALA A 96 13.31 -12.23 -10.37
N SER A 97 12.49 -12.99 -9.63
CA SER A 97 11.58 -14.02 -10.19
C SER A 97 10.37 -13.44 -10.90
N LYS A 98 10.19 -12.10 -10.81
CA LYS A 98 9.02 -11.37 -11.33
C LYS A 98 7.71 -12.04 -10.90
N LEU A 99 7.60 -12.30 -9.59
CA LEU A 99 6.37 -12.79 -9.01
C LEU A 99 5.28 -11.75 -9.25
N ARG A 100 4.32 -12.07 -10.10
CA ARG A 100 3.23 -11.18 -10.48
C ARG A 100 1.97 -11.51 -9.70
N SER A 101 1.39 -10.50 -9.08
CA SER A 101 0.11 -10.58 -8.37
C SER A 101 -0.87 -9.61 -9.01
N THR A 102 -1.95 -10.12 -9.60
CA THR A 102 -3.03 -9.30 -10.17
C THR A 102 -4.27 -9.45 -9.30
N SER A 103 -4.81 -8.36 -8.81
CA SER A 103 -6.00 -8.35 -7.96
C SER A 103 -7.12 -7.49 -8.53
N VAL A 104 -8.34 -7.96 -8.41
CA VAL A 104 -9.56 -7.20 -8.69
C VAL A 104 -10.43 -7.23 -7.43
N SER A 105 -10.81 -6.06 -6.96
CA SER A 105 -11.54 -5.89 -5.70
C SER A 105 -12.81 -5.09 -5.91
N ALA A 106 -13.90 -5.54 -5.27
CA ALA A 106 -15.14 -4.79 -5.12
C ALA A 106 -15.27 -4.31 -3.68
N LEU A 107 -15.62 -3.03 -3.52
CA LEU A 107 -15.69 -2.36 -2.23
C LEU A 107 -17.09 -1.77 -2.00
N TYR A 108 -17.52 -1.84 -0.75
CA TYR A 108 -18.76 -1.23 -0.29
C TYR A 108 -18.51 -0.55 1.05
N SER A 109 -19.08 0.63 1.23
CA SER A 109 -19.09 1.33 2.52
C SER A 109 -20.47 1.91 2.81
N TYR A 110 -20.79 2.05 4.09
CA TYR A 110 -22.03 2.67 4.53
C TYR A 110 -21.72 3.84 5.46
N GLU A 111 -22.42 4.97 5.33
CA GLU A 111 -22.18 6.15 6.16
C GLU A 111 -23.23 6.30 7.24
N LEU A 112 -22.80 6.36 8.49
CA LEU A 112 -23.58 6.59 9.66
C LEU A 112 -23.25 7.97 10.23
N ARG A 113 -24.26 8.83 10.38
CA ARG A 113 -24.12 10.08 11.13
C ARG A 113 -24.36 9.79 12.61
N LEU A 114 -23.33 9.90 13.44
CA LEU A 114 -23.40 9.65 14.89
C LEU A 114 -23.80 10.90 15.68
N ALA A 115 -23.37 12.08 15.21
CA ALA A 115 -23.69 13.38 15.77
C ALA A 115 -23.62 14.45 14.65
N ASP A 116 -23.89 15.72 14.98
CA ASP A 116 -23.96 16.81 13.99
C ASP A 116 -22.69 16.96 13.15
N ASN A 117 -21.53 16.70 13.73
CA ASN A 117 -20.24 16.78 13.05
C ASN A 117 -19.39 15.51 13.25
N LEU A 118 -20.02 14.35 13.43
CA LEU A 118 -19.31 13.08 13.63
C LEU A 118 -19.94 12.00 12.77
N TYR A 119 -19.14 11.42 11.89
CA TYR A 119 -19.53 10.38 10.96
C TYR A 119 -18.69 9.12 11.16
N PHE A 120 -19.33 7.97 11.04
CA PHE A 120 -18.66 6.68 11.02
C PHE A 120 -18.98 5.93 9.73
N ARG A 121 -17.98 5.37 9.09
CA ARG A 121 -18.14 4.58 7.87
C ARG A 121 -17.52 3.20 8.05
N PRO A 122 -18.30 2.13 8.26
CA PRO A 122 -17.83 0.77 8.02
C PRO A 122 -17.65 0.52 6.53
N GLY A 123 -16.65 -0.28 6.17
CA GLY A 123 -16.38 -0.67 4.80
C GLY A 123 -15.99 -2.15 4.70
N PHE A 124 -16.34 -2.77 3.57
CA PHE A 124 -16.04 -4.16 3.25
C PHE A 124 -15.46 -4.25 1.86
N GLN A 125 -14.58 -5.23 1.66
CA GLN A 125 -13.94 -5.50 0.37
C GLN A 125 -13.86 -7.01 0.15
N ALA A 126 -14.17 -7.42 -1.08
CA ALA A 126 -13.95 -8.75 -1.60
C ALA A 126 -12.98 -8.65 -2.77
N SER A 127 -11.93 -9.45 -2.74
CA SER A 127 -10.85 -9.43 -3.73
C SER A 127 -10.62 -10.81 -4.30
N TYR A 128 -10.49 -10.89 -5.63
CA TYR A 128 -9.94 -12.02 -6.34
C TYR A 128 -8.49 -11.68 -6.69
N ILE A 129 -7.55 -12.55 -6.33
CA ILE A 129 -6.13 -12.35 -6.54
C ILE A 129 -5.59 -13.55 -7.32
N ARG A 130 -4.91 -13.30 -8.43
CA ARG A 130 -4.19 -14.28 -9.23
C ARG A 130 -2.69 -14.01 -9.10
N ARG A 131 -1.94 -15.03 -8.72
CA ARG A 131 -0.48 -14.98 -8.57
C ARG A 131 0.17 -15.92 -9.57
N GLU A 132 1.27 -15.48 -10.18
CA GLU A 132 2.05 -16.26 -11.13
C GLU A 132 3.53 -15.89 -11.05
N ILE A 133 4.41 -16.82 -11.34
CA ILE A 133 5.86 -16.60 -11.40
C ILE A 133 6.23 -16.31 -12.86
N GLY A 134 6.73 -15.07 -13.12
CA GLY A 134 6.95 -14.60 -14.49
C GLY A 134 8.11 -15.26 -15.22
N PHE A 135 9.15 -15.69 -14.50
CA PHE A 135 10.35 -16.34 -15.05
C PHE A 135 10.53 -17.76 -14.52
N TYR A 136 9.45 -18.53 -14.48
CA TYR A 136 9.50 -19.91 -13.99
C TYR A 136 10.52 -20.77 -14.73
N GLU A 137 10.58 -20.67 -16.07
CA GLU A 137 11.47 -21.47 -16.92
C GLU A 137 12.95 -21.15 -16.71
N ASN A 138 13.29 -20.01 -16.10
CA ASN A 138 14.67 -19.58 -15.85
C ASN A 138 15.08 -19.70 -14.38
N LEU A 139 14.25 -20.30 -13.53
CA LEU A 139 14.59 -20.55 -12.13
C LEU A 139 15.55 -21.74 -12.06
N ILE A 140 16.75 -21.49 -11.55
CA ILE A 140 17.78 -22.51 -11.31
C ILE A 140 17.73 -22.90 -9.83
N PHE A 141 17.42 -24.17 -9.56
CA PHE A 141 17.41 -24.69 -8.19
C PHE A 141 18.80 -25.19 -7.77
N ALA A 142 19.06 -25.16 -6.46
CA ALA A 142 20.37 -25.53 -5.93
C ALA A 142 20.82 -26.95 -6.28
N ASN A 143 19.91 -27.88 -6.52
CA ASN A 143 20.17 -29.26 -6.96
C ASN A 143 20.46 -29.36 -8.48
N GLU A 144 20.22 -28.32 -9.27
CA GLU A 144 20.59 -28.22 -10.68
C GLU A 144 22.01 -27.71 -10.86
N ILE A 145 22.59 -27.12 -9.83
CA ILE A 145 24.00 -26.66 -9.85
C ILE A 145 24.90 -27.86 -9.59
N ASN A 146 25.76 -28.19 -10.56
CA ASN A 146 26.76 -29.22 -10.37
C ASN A 146 27.89 -28.72 -9.47
N PRO A 147 28.00 -29.17 -8.19
CA PRO A 147 29.02 -28.68 -7.28
C PRO A 147 30.45 -29.14 -7.65
N LEU A 148 30.57 -30.07 -8.57
CA LEU A 148 31.86 -30.65 -9.02
C LEU A 148 32.34 -30.04 -10.34
N ASP A 149 31.54 -29.22 -10.99
CA ASP A 149 31.89 -28.56 -12.25
C ASP A 149 32.23 -27.09 -12.04
N PRO A 150 33.53 -26.72 -12.14
CA PRO A 150 33.95 -25.34 -12.02
C PRO A 150 33.51 -24.44 -13.18
N THR A 151 32.98 -25.01 -14.29
CA THR A 151 32.44 -24.26 -15.42
C THR A 151 31.00 -23.81 -15.19
N GLY A 152 30.34 -24.35 -14.16
CA GLY A 152 28.97 -24.00 -13.80
C GLY A 152 27.94 -24.64 -14.72
N ASP A 153 28.29 -25.75 -15.40
CA ASP A 153 27.31 -26.51 -16.17
C ASP A 153 26.19 -27.04 -15.25
N LEU A 154 24.93 -26.80 -15.65
CA LEU A 154 23.77 -27.27 -14.93
C LEU A 154 23.65 -28.80 -15.09
N LEU A 155 23.30 -29.48 -14.00
CA LEU A 155 22.84 -30.86 -14.11
C LEU A 155 21.52 -30.83 -14.88
N LEU A 156 21.43 -31.66 -15.93
CA LEU A 156 20.19 -31.86 -16.70
C LEU A 156 19.18 -32.69 -15.86
N ILE A 157 18.91 -32.25 -14.66
CA ILE A 157 17.86 -32.81 -13.82
C ILE A 157 16.62 -31.97 -14.10
N ASP A 158 15.66 -32.55 -14.80
CA ASP A 158 14.34 -31.94 -15.02
C ASP A 158 13.62 -31.84 -13.68
N ASN A 159 13.84 -30.73 -12.97
CA ASN A 159 13.15 -30.41 -11.73
C ASN A 159 11.82 -29.74 -12.02
N ASN A 160 11.02 -30.35 -12.87
CA ASN A 160 9.65 -29.92 -13.07
C ASN A 160 8.86 -30.15 -11.76
N ILE A 161 8.89 -29.14 -10.88
CA ILE A 161 8.11 -29.18 -9.64
C ILE A 161 6.65 -29.02 -10.04
N PRO A 162 5.81 -30.06 -9.90
CA PRO A 162 4.42 -29.97 -10.31
C PRO A 162 3.71 -28.79 -9.65
N GLY A 163 3.05 -27.95 -10.44
CA GLY A 163 2.27 -26.82 -9.99
C GLY A 163 3.06 -25.52 -9.79
N LEU A 164 4.40 -25.51 -9.80
CA LEU A 164 5.17 -24.28 -9.57
C LEU A 164 4.98 -23.23 -10.69
N GLY A 165 4.77 -23.66 -11.92
CA GLY A 165 4.46 -22.80 -13.08
C GLY A 165 3.00 -22.41 -13.20
N ASP A 166 2.12 -23.07 -12.46
CA ASP A 166 0.68 -22.84 -12.54
C ASP A 166 0.29 -21.59 -11.72
N PRO A 167 -0.59 -20.73 -12.25
CA PRO A 167 -1.06 -19.58 -11.50
C PRO A 167 -1.99 -20.00 -10.36
N VAL A 168 -1.78 -19.39 -9.19
CA VAL A 168 -2.62 -19.59 -8.00
C VAL A 168 -3.68 -18.50 -7.93
N SER A 169 -4.94 -18.91 -7.78
CA SER A 169 -6.07 -18.00 -7.60
C SER A 169 -6.59 -18.08 -6.18
N ILE A 170 -6.70 -16.94 -5.54
CA ILE A 170 -7.14 -16.83 -4.14
C ILE A 170 -8.23 -15.78 -3.99
N PHE A 171 -9.12 -16.01 -3.05
CA PHE A 171 -10.17 -15.07 -2.67
C PHE A 171 -9.86 -14.50 -1.30
N SER A 172 -9.90 -13.17 -1.17
CA SER A 172 -9.56 -12.46 0.06
C SER A 172 -10.69 -11.52 0.49
N LEU A 173 -10.97 -11.50 1.78
CA LEU A 173 -11.94 -10.61 2.42
C LEU A 173 -11.21 -9.57 3.27
N SER A 174 -11.72 -8.34 3.26
CA SER A 174 -11.20 -7.24 4.05
C SER A 174 -12.35 -6.43 4.64
N ALA A 175 -12.08 -5.79 5.78
CA ALA A 175 -13.01 -4.87 6.42
C ALA A 175 -12.25 -3.65 6.94
N GLY A 176 -12.96 -2.54 7.09
CA GLY A 176 -12.42 -1.32 7.65
C GLY A 176 -13.47 -0.44 8.27
N GLY A 177 -13.01 0.57 8.97
CA GLY A 177 -13.85 1.60 9.56
C GLY A 177 -13.15 2.94 9.50
N LEU A 178 -13.92 3.99 9.36
CA LEU A 178 -13.46 5.37 9.31
C LEU A 178 -14.38 6.24 10.15
N LEU A 179 -13.82 6.86 11.18
CA LEU A 179 -14.48 7.87 12.01
C LEU A 179 -13.90 9.23 11.64
N PHE A 180 -14.76 10.21 11.34
CA PHE A 180 -14.26 11.52 10.91
C PHE A 180 -15.21 12.66 11.27
N THR A 181 -14.62 13.84 11.37
CA THR A 181 -15.25 15.15 11.53
C THR A 181 -14.80 16.06 10.39
N GLU A 182 -15.13 17.35 10.43
CA GLU A 182 -14.65 18.33 9.45
C GLU A 182 -13.11 18.47 9.39
N ASN A 183 -12.43 18.24 10.51
CA ASN A 183 -11.01 18.52 10.61
C ASN A 183 -10.16 17.31 11.00
N ALA A 184 -10.76 16.25 11.52
CA ALA A 184 -10.02 15.09 12.02
C ALA A 184 -10.60 13.80 11.47
N TRP A 185 -9.74 12.79 11.32
CA TRP A 185 -10.17 11.42 11.01
C TRP A 185 -9.26 10.40 11.66
N ILE A 186 -9.83 9.26 11.93
CA ILE A 186 -9.13 8.03 12.29
C ILE A 186 -9.75 6.86 11.56
N GLY A 187 -8.94 6.06 10.90
CA GLY A 187 -9.38 4.88 10.18
C GLY A 187 -8.58 3.65 10.58
N PHE A 188 -9.24 2.51 10.58
CA PHE A 188 -8.62 1.22 10.74
C PHE A 188 -9.04 0.29 9.60
N SER A 189 -8.17 -0.60 9.19
CA SER A 189 -8.49 -1.64 8.22
C SER A 189 -7.77 -2.95 8.54
N ALA A 190 -8.43 -4.05 8.17
CA ALA A 190 -7.90 -5.40 8.25
C ALA A 190 -8.13 -6.09 6.90
N HIS A 191 -7.04 -6.37 6.20
CA HIS A 191 -7.04 -7.09 4.94
C HIS A 191 -6.69 -8.56 5.17
N HIS A 192 -7.09 -9.42 4.23
CA HIS A 192 -6.86 -10.87 4.27
C HIS A 192 -7.40 -11.53 5.54
N LEU A 193 -8.65 -11.18 5.93
CA LEU A 193 -9.29 -11.69 7.15
C LEU A 193 -9.39 -13.22 7.19
N ASN A 194 -9.55 -13.84 6.02
CA ASN A 194 -9.65 -15.28 5.84
C ASN A 194 -8.30 -16.00 5.64
N GLU A 195 -7.16 -15.27 5.68
CA GLU A 195 -5.80 -15.81 5.52
C GLU A 195 -5.69 -16.87 4.42
N PRO A 196 -6.03 -16.54 3.15
CA PRO A 196 -6.11 -17.53 2.10
C PRO A 196 -4.75 -18.17 1.83
N ASN A 197 -4.75 -19.45 1.44
CA ASN A 197 -3.54 -20.16 1.05
C ASN A 197 -3.02 -19.65 -0.31
N GLN A 198 -1.77 -19.22 -0.37
CA GLN A 198 -1.11 -18.68 -1.56
C GLN A 198 0.02 -19.56 -2.08
N SER A 199 0.10 -20.81 -1.63
CA SER A 199 1.15 -21.74 -2.05
C SER A 199 1.01 -22.08 -3.54
N PHE A 200 2.13 -22.09 -4.27
CA PHE A 200 2.22 -22.57 -5.66
C PHE A 200 2.38 -24.09 -5.75
N VAL A 201 2.72 -24.73 -4.66
CA VAL A 201 2.92 -26.18 -4.55
C VAL A 201 2.04 -26.75 -3.45
N ASP A 202 1.96 -28.06 -3.36
CA ASP A 202 1.27 -28.71 -2.26
C ASP A 202 1.84 -28.25 -0.91
N GLY A 203 0.99 -27.66 -0.07
CA GLY A 203 1.37 -27.14 1.23
C GLY A 203 0.54 -25.97 1.70
N LEU A 204 0.88 -25.45 2.87
CA LEU A 204 0.21 -24.30 3.49
C LEU A 204 1.14 -23.10 3.54
N SER A 205 0.78 -22.07 2.81
CA SER A 205 1.41 -20.73 2.85
C SER A 205 0.31 -19.67 3.02
N PRO A 206 -0.24 -19.51 4.24
CA PRO A 206 -1.31 -18.54 4.45
C PRO A 206 -0.80 -17.12 4.24
N LEU A 207 -1.57 -16.30 3.50
CA LEU A 207 -1.32 -14.87 3.36
C LEU A 207 -1.68 -14.18 4.68
N PRO A 208 -0.71 -13.58 5.42
CA PRO A 208 -0.99 -13.03 6.74
C PRO A 208 -1.94 -11.84 6.67
N ARG A 209 -2.77 -11.68 7.70
CA ARG A 209 -3.61 -10.48 7.86
C ARG A 209 -2.75 -9.23 7.90
N LYS A 210 -3.17 -8.21 7.15
CA LYS A 210 -2.60 -6.87 7.22
C LYS A 210 -3.53 -5.98 8.01
N LEU A 211 -3.05 -5.45 9.13
CA LEU A 211 -3.75 -4.48 9.97
C LEU A 211 -3.16 -3.10 9.73
N SER A 212 -4.02 -2.09 9.57
CA SER A 212 -3.60 -0.71 9.39
C SER A 212 -4.41 0.23 10.27
N LEU A 213 -3.74 1.26 10.78
CA LEU A 213 -4.34 2.36 11.52
C LEU A 213 -3.81 3.66 10.95
N HIS A 214 -4.70 4.53 10.47
CA HIS A 214 -4.30 5.82 9.94
C HIS A 214 -5.13 6.93 10.56
N ALA A 215 -4.51 8.10 10.79
CA ALA A 215 -5.19 9.25 11.33
C ALA A 215 -4.55 10.54 10.82
N GLY A 216 -5.29 11.63 10.95
CA GLY A 216 -4.79 12.95 10.65
C GLY A 216 -5.71 14.06 11.16
N TYR A 217 -5.16 15.25 11.17
CA TYR A 217 -5.85 16.44 11.60
C TYR A 217 -5.54 17.62 10.69
N ARG A 218 -6.56 18.28 10.14
CA ARG A 218 -6.43 19.44 9.27
C ARG A 218 -6.42 20.74 10.10
N ILE A 219 -5.30 21.44 10.10
CA ILE A 219 -5.11 22.72 10.75
C ILE A 219 -5.23 23.82 9.68
N SER A 220 -6.29 24.62 9.74
CA SER A 220 -6.45 25.76 8.85
C SER A 220 -5.45 26.87 9.25
N LEU A 221 -4.63 27.32 8.31
CA LEU A 221 -3.64 28.39 8.50
C LEU A 221 -4.18 29.77 8.11
N GLY A 222 -5.51 29.87 7.96
CA GLY A 222 -6.18 31.11 7.57
C GLY A 222 -6.12 31.38 6.05
N GLN A 223 -6.90 32.34 5.63
CA GLN A 223 -6.87 32.85 4.26
C GLN A 223 -5.65 33.77 4.14
N GLY A 224 -4.57 33.31 3.57
CA GLY A 224 -3.39 34.14 3.30
C GLY A 224 -3.69 35.18 2.24
N GLY A 225 -4.25 36.30 2.65
CA GLY A 225 -4.34 37.48 1.80
C GLY A 225 -2.97 38.08 1.61
N MET A 226 -2.26 37.73 0.53
CA MET A 226 -1.26 38.61 0.01
C MET A 226 -2.00 39.63 -0.87
N ARG A 227 -2.12 40.85 -0.30
CA ARG A 227 -2.49 42.10 -0.95
C ARG A 227 -3.64 42.12 -1.98
N ARG A 228 -4.66 42.93 -1.62
CA ARG A 228 -5.64 43.56 -2.49
C ARG A 228 -5.17 43.75 -3.94
N ASP A 229 -5.43 42.80 -4.80
CA ASP A 229 -5.54 43.06 -6.23
C ASP A 229 -6.43 42.00 -6.87
N PHE A 230 -7.68 42.40 -7.15
CA PHE A 230 -8.57 42.04 -8.25
C PHE A 230 -8.96 40.61 -8.53
N THR A 231 -8.65 39.61 -7.71
CA THR A 231 -9.26 38.26 -7.82
C THR A 231 -9.75 37.75 -6.47
N HIS A 232 -11.06 37.66 -6.32
CA HIS A 232 -11.77 37.15 -5.15
C HIS A 232 -11.59 35.63 -4.89
N LEU A 233 -10.41 35.08 -5.15
CA LEU A 233 -10.07 33.71 -4.85
C LEU A 233 -9.29 33.68 -3.51
N SER A 234 -10.00 33.48 -2.42
CA SER A 234 -9.38 33.18 -1.14
C SER A 234 -8.64 31.84 -1.22
N LYS A 235 -7.32 31.88 -1.42
CA LYS A 235 -6.49 30.66 -1.48
C LYS A 235 -6.48 29.96 -0.12
N GLN A 236 -7.00 28.77 -0.09
CA GLN A 236 -7.01 27.95 1.13
C GLN A 236 -5.59 27.45 1.44
N ARG A 237 -5.22 27.53 2.72
CA ARG A 237 -3.96 26.96 3.22
C ARG A 237 -4.24 26.14 4.47
N TYR A 238 -3.69 24.95 4.52
CA TYR A 238 -3.76 24.10 5.72
C TYR A 238 -2.54 23.19 5.84
N LEU A 239 -2.23 22.87 7.08
CA LEU A 239 -1.24 21.87 7.46
C LEU A 239 -2.00 20.65 7.99
N THR A 240 -1.60 19.47 7.55
CA THR A 240 -2.27 18.22 7.91
C THR A 240 -1.25 17.22 8.40
N PRO A 241 -0.92 17.19 9.71
CA PRO A 241 -0.16 16.12 10.30
C PRO A 241 -0.92 14.79 10.15
N THR A 242 -0.19 13.72 9.83
CA THR A 242 -0.74 12.39 9.58
C THR A 242 0.15 11.30 10.15
N ILE A 243 -0.48 10.23 10.53
CA ILE A 243 0.15 8.99 10.96
C ILE A 243 -0.49 7.81 10.22
N ASN A 244 0.33 6.85 9.81
CA ASN A 244 -0.13 5.60 9.22
C ASN A 244 0.74 4.45 9.76
N TYR A 245 0.14 3.56 10.53
CA TYR A 245 0.77 2.36 11.05
C TYR A 245 0.22 1.14 10.34
N LYS A 246 1.11 0.22 9.95
CA LYS A 246 0.77 -1.05 9.29
C LYS A 246 1.52 -2.20 9.94
N ARG A 247 0.84 -3.35 10.01
CA ARG A 247 1.46 -4.62 10.43
C ARG A 247 0.94 -5.76 9.56
N GLN A 248 1.86 -6.58 9.04
CA GLN A 248 1.54 -7.81 8.32
C GLN A 248 2.55 -8.90 8.67
N GLY A 249 2.07 -9.95 9.32
CA GLY A 249 2.96 -10.97 9.86
C GLY A 249 3.99 -10.39 10.85
N PRO A 250 5.30 -10.61 10.62
CA PRO A 250 6.38 -10.05 11.43
C PRO A 250 6.71 -8.59 11.09
N PHE A 251 6.20 -8.07 9.97
CA PHE A 251 6.57 -6.75 9.46
C PHE A 251 5.67 -5.66 10.04
N GLU A 252 6.30 -4.61 10.54
CA GLU A 252 5.64 -3.43 11.07
C GLU A 252 6.25 -2.19 10.44
N GLN A 253 5.41 -1.20 10.11
CA GLN A 253 5.83 0.06 9.52
C GLN A 253 5.00 1.20 10.10
N LEU A 254 5.68 2.31 10.39
CA LEU A 254 5.07 3.57 10.79
C LEU A 254 5.50 4.66 9.82
N ASP A 255 4.53 5.34 9.22
CA ASP A 255 4.73 6.58 8.45
C ASP A 255 4.21 7.74 9.31
N LEU A 256 5.09 8.69 9.64
CA LEU A 256 4.77 9.88 10.43
C LEU A 256 5.21 11.13 9.70
N GLY A 257 4.30 12.04 9.44
CA GLY A 257 4.61 13.25 8.70
C GLY A 257 3.47 14.23 8.57
N ALA A 258 3.57 15.11 7.59
CA ALA A 258 2.54 16.12 7.34
C ALA A 258 2.45 16.49 5.86
N TYR A 259 1.27 16.97 5.47
CA TYR A 259 1.00 17.61 4.19
C TYR A 259 0.77 19.11 4.43
N PHE A 260 1.36 19.92 3.58
CA PHE A 260 1.10 21.34 3.49
C PHE A 260 0.39 21.64 2.17
N TYR A 261 -0.84 22.10 2.28
CA TYR A 261 -1.64 22.53 1.14
C TYR A 261 -1.61 24.04 0.99
N ALA A 262 -1.27 24.50 -0.20
CA ALA A 262 -1.34 25.91 -0.60
C ALA A 262 -1.84 25.95 -2.05
N GLU A 263 -3.15 26.08 -2.22
CA GLU A 263 -3.83 25.99 -3.52
C GLU A 263 -3.05 26.69 -4.65
N PRO A 264 -2.75 25.99 -5.77
CA PRO A 264 -3.17 24.63 -6.11
C PRO A 264 -2.14 23.55 -5.74
N ILE A 265 -1.09 23.86 -4.97
CA ILE A 265 0.05 22.98 -4.74
C ILE A 265 -0.09 22.27 -3.38
N VAL A 266 0.30 21.02 -3.34
CA VAL A 266 0.43 20.21 -2.14
C VAL A 266 1.87 19.77 -1.98
N PHE A 267 2.42 19.91 -0.79
CA PHE A 267 3.71 19.35 -0.39
C PHE A 267 3.48 18.34 0.72
N GLY A 268 4.18 17.22 0.68
CA GLY A 268 4.15 16.21 1.73
C GLY A 268 5.56 15.80 2.13
N ALA A 269 5.77 15.56 3.42
CA ALA A 269 7.01 14.96 3.91
C ALA A 269 6.70 14.05 5.11
N TRP A 270 7.28 12.84 5.12
CA TRP A 270 7.14 11.91 6.23
C TRP A 270 8.33 10.98 6.36
N TYR A 271 8.55 10.57 7.58
CA TYR A 271 9.50 9.55 7.95
C TYR A 271 8.82 8.18 7.97
N ARG A 272 9.46 7.19 7.40
CA ARG A 272 9.04 5.78 7.42
C ARG A 272 10.01 4.94 8.20
N GLY A 273 9.50 4.18 9.18
CA GLY A 273 10.28 3.30 10.03
C GLY A 273 9.78 3.28 11.47
N LEU A 274 10.31 2.35 12.28
CA LEU A 274 10.05 2.23 13.71
C LEU A 274 11.35 2.49 14.49
N PRO A 275 11.74 3.73 14.74
CA PRO A 275 13.03 4.06 15.33
C PRO A 275 13.19 3.51 16.77
N PHE A 276 12.07 3.22 17.44
CA PHE A 276 12.04 2.77 18.84
C PHE A 276 12.05 1.23 18.99
N ARG A 277 12.00 0.49 17.89
CA ARG A 277 11.93 -0.98 17.91
C ARG A 277 12.94 -1.58 16.93
N PRO A 278 14.19 -1.77 17.34
CA PRO A 278 15.19 -2.42 16.51
C PRO A 278 14.77 -3.86 16.21
N VAL A 279 14.94 -4.32 15.00
CA VAL A 279 14.79 -5.71 14.59
C VAL A 279 16.18 -6.31 14.54
N GLU A 280 16.42 -7.40 15.29
CA GLU A 280 17.71 -8.09 15.38
C GLU A 280 18.90 -7.16 15.71
N GLY A 281 18.69 -6.15 16.57
CA GLY A 281 19.73 -5.19 16.95
C GLY A 281 20.02 -4.10 15.93
N GLN A 282 19.31 -4.10 14.79
CA GLN A 282 19.43 -3.07 13.76
C GLN A 282 18.27 -2.06 13.83
N SER A 283 18.59 -0.80 13.57
CA SER A 283 17.60 0.28 13.54
C SER A 283 16.60 0.06 12.40
N ASN A 284 15.32 -0.07 12.75
CA ASN A 284 14.24 -0.19 11.77
C ASN A 284 13.95 1.18 11.14
N ARG A 285 14.83 1.61 10.23
CA ARG A 285 14.72 2.83 9.42
C ARG A 285 14.55 2.41 7.97
N ASP A 286 13.53 2.93 7.29
CA ASP A 286 13.27 2.58 5.91
C ASP A 286 13.56 3.76 4.97
N ALA A 287 12.78 4.83 5.05
CA ALA A 287 12.90 5.95 4.12
C ALA A 287 12.46 7.30 4.70
N ILE A 288 12.95 8.38 4.10
CA ILE A 288 12.36 9.70 4.17
C ILE A 288 11.64 9.94 2.85
N VAL A 289 10.35 10.23 2.92
CA VAL A 289 9.51 10.44 1.74
C VAL A 289 9.23 11.92 1.57
N MET A 290 9.38 12.40 0.34
CA MET A 290 9.01 13.76 -0.07
C MET A 290 8.03 13.67 -1.23
N MET A 291 7.02 14.53 -1.21
CA MET A 291 5.95 14.55 -2.21
C MET A 291 5.64 15.97 -2.65
N VAL A 292 5.31 16.12 -3.92
CA VAL A 292 4.70 17.31 -4.49
C VAL A 292 3.48 16.90 -5.31
N GLY A 293 2.40 17.68 -5.19
CA GLY A 293 1.18 17.46 -5.95
C GLY A 293 0.58 18.79 -6.44
N VAL A 294 -0.28 18.68 -7.43
CA VAL A 294 -1.02 19.82 -8.00
C VAL A 294 -2.49 19.43 -8.15
N ASN A 295 -3.37 20.25 -7.58
CA ASN A 295 -4.82 20.10 -7.69
C ASN A 295 -5.34 21.14 -8.68
N LEU A 296 -5.82 20.66 -9.83
CA LEU A 296 -6.33 21.52 -10.89
C LEU A 296 -7.84 21.79 -10.70
N LEU A 297 -8.28 22.98 -11.13
CA LEU A 297 -9.67 23.44 -10.95
C LEU A 297 -10.73 22.54 -11.64
N ASN A 298 -10.33 21.73 -12.61
CA ASN A 298 -11.21 20.77 -13.30
C ASN A 298 -11.37 19.43 -12.54
N GLY A 299 -10.88 19.34 -11.29
CA GLY A 299 -10.94 18.13 -10.47
C GLY A 299 -9.84 17.10 -10.76
N LEU A 300 -8.89 17.42 -11.63
CA LEU A 300 -7.70 16.61 -11.89
C LEU A 300 -6.63 16.89 -10.84
N ASN A 301 -6.10 15.85 -10.22
CA ASN A 301 -5.01 15.93 -9.26
C ASN A 301 -3.86 15.05 -9.76
N VAL A 302 -2.64 15.56 -9.63
CA VAL A 302 -1.41 14.86 -10.00
C VAL A 302 -0.45 14.94 -8.83
N GLY A 303 0.11 13.81 -8.42
CA GLY A 303 1.09 13.74 -7.34
C GLY A 303 2.32 12.94 -7.75
N TYR A 304 3.48 13.38 -7.29
CA TYR A 304 4.74 12.65 -7.41
C TYR A 304 5.42 12.59 -6.05
N SER A 305 5.91 11.42 -5.68
CA SER A 305 6.74 11.26 -4.49
C SER A 305 8.02 10.50 -4.77
N PHE A 306 9.03 10.81 -3.97
CA PHE A 306 10.31 10.14 -3.95
C PHE A 306 10.63 9.67 -2.54
N ASP A 307 10.96 8.37 -2.40
CA ASP A 307 11.40 7.77 -1.14
C ASP A 307 12.92 7.71 -1.13
N TYR A 308 13.53 8.51 -0.29
CA TYR A 308 14.97 8.46 -0.04
C TYR A 308 15.25 7.32 0.96
N THR A 309 15.83 6.22 0.46
CA THR A 309 16.13 5.03 1.28
C THR A 309 17.23 5.33 2.28
N VAL A 310 16.92 5.20 3.58
CA VAL A 310 17.87 5.37 4.70
C VAL A 310 18.22 4.05 5.39
N SER A 311 17.68 2.94 4.90
CA SER A 311 18.03 1.59 5.32
C SER A 311 19.42 1.18 4.79
N GLN A 312 19.86 -0.04 5.11
CA GLN A 312 21.15 -0.59 4.64
C GLN A 312 21.28 -0.69 3.12
N LEU A 313 20.16 -0.77 2.38
CA LEU A 313 20.17 -0.73 0.91
C LEU A 313 20.72 0.58 0.36
N GLY A 314 20.60 1.68 1.15
CA GLY A 314 21.15 2.99 0.80
C GLY A 314 20.58 3.59 -0.49
N ILE A 315 21.11 4.73 -0.86
CA ILE A 315 20.69 5.48 -2.06
C ILE A 315 21.03 4.75 -3.38
N GLN A 316 21.95 3.79 -3.33
CA GLN A 316 22.35 3.01 -4.52
C GLN A 316 21.22 2.13 -5.06
N SER A 317 20.19 1.84 -4.24
CA SER A 317 18.98 1.15 -4.68
C SER A 317 18.12 1.97 -5.66
N GLY A 318 18.38 3.29 -5.76
CA GLY A 318 17.56 4.22 -6.55
C GLY A 318 16.34 4.74 -5.80
N GLY A 319 16.13 4.35 -4.53
CA GLY A 319 14.98 4.76 -3.74
C GLY A 319 13.65 4.19 -4.26
N ALA A 320 12.56 4.95 -4.14
CA ALA A 320 11.31 4.61 -4.79
C ALA A 320 10.65 5.85 -5.39
N HIS A 321 10.08 5.68 -6.58
CA HIS A 321 9.35 6.72 -7.31
C HIS A 321 7.88 6.33 -7.38
N GLU A 322 6.99 7.27 -7.06
CA GLU A 322 5.56 7.03 -7.13
C GLU A 322 4.86 8.20 -7.82
N LEU A 323 4.01 7.88 -8.79
CA LEU A 323 3.17 8.82 -9.52
C LEU A 323 1.72 8.49 -9.24
N SER A 324 0.91 9.51 -8.92
CA SER A 324 -0.53 9.39 -8.77
C SER A 324 -1.26 10.36 -9.69
N LEU A 325 -2.38 9.90 -10.20
CA LEU A 325 -3.30 10.68 -10.99
C LEU A 325 -4.71 10.40 -10.50
N SER A 326 -5.47 11.42 -10.14
CA SER A 326 -6.87 11.23 -9.79
C SER A 326 -7.75 12.30 -10.45
N TRP A 327 -8.95 11.92 -10.81
CA TRP A 327 -9.94 12.83 -11.40
C TRP A 327 -11.28 12.65 -10.70
N THR A 328 -11.75 13.75 -10.12
CA THR A 328 -13.08 13.83 -9.53
C THR A 328 -14.08 14.23 -10.60
N ILE A 329 -15.03 13.33 -10.89
CA ILE A 329 -16.06 13.52 -11.94
C ILE A 329 -17.24 14.25 -11.29
N PRO A 330 -17.59 15.46 -11.73
CA PRO A 330 -18.73 16.19 -11.22
C PRO A 330 -20.02 15.37 -11.40
N GLY A 331 -20.71 15.10 -10.30
CA GLY A 331 -21.96 14.34 -10.34
C GLY A 331 -23.08 15.08 -11.10
N ARG A 332 -23.96 14.34 -11.73
CA ARG A 332 -25.12 14.84 -12.50
C ARG A 332 -26.15 15.58 -11.60
N ASN A 333 -26.01 15.51 -10.29
CA ASN A 333 -26.94 16.06 -9.28
C ASN A 333 -26.43 17.40 -8.69
N GLN A 334 -25.79 18.26 -9.47
CA GLN A 334 -25.50 19.65 -9.06
C GLN A 334 -26.83 20.37 -8.81
N GLY A 335 -27.24 20.48 -7.54
CA GLY A 335 -28.47 21.20 -7.14
C GLY A 335 -29.35 20.52 -6.11
N LYS A 336 -29.19 19.23 -5.84
CA LYS A 336 -29.78 18.62 -4.64
C LYS A 336 -28.81 18.77 -3.47
N PRO A 337 -29.21 19.33 -2.31
CA PRO A 337 -28.36 19.30 -1.14
C PRO A 337 -28.04 17.82 -0.86
N LEU A 338 -26.77 17.47 -0.96
CA LEU A 338 -26.27 16.23 -0.41
C LEU A 338 -26.60 16.32 1.08
N GLY A 339 -27.32 15.38 1.65
CA GLY A 339 -27.69 15.38 3.07
C GLY A 339 -26.51 15.34 4.04
N ARG A 340 -25.34 15.73 3.56
CA ARG A 340 -24.05 15.76 4.22
C ARG A 340 -23.33 17.07 3.94
N ASP A 341 -23.07 17.82 5.01
CA ASP A 341 -22.35 19.09 4.97
C ASP A 341 -20.82 18.90 5.09
N THR A 342 -20.37 17.69 5.49
CA THR A 342 -18.97 17.41 5.83
C THR A 342 -18.32 16.46 4.84
N ILE A 343 -17.27 16.93 4.16
CA ILE A 343 -16.39 16.12 3.31
C ILE A 343 -15.24 15.60 4.17
N LEU A 344 -14.80 14.37 3.92
CA LEU A 344 -13.64 13.79 4.58
C LEU A 344 -12.40 14.71 4.41
N PRO A 345 -11.75 15.13 5.53
CA PRO A 345 -10.67 16.12 5.49
C PRO A 345 -9.30 15.57 5.10
N CYS A 346 -9.17 14.30 4.67
CA CYS A 346 -7.89 13.73 4.29
C CYS A 346 -7.27 14.46 3.08
N PRO A 347 -5.94 14.47 2.94
CA PRO A 347 -5.26 15.09 1.82
C PRO A 347 -5.74 14.54 0.48
N LYS A 348 -5.90 15.44 -0.50
CA LYS A 348 -6.30 15.15 -1.88
C LYS A 348 -5.17 15.58 -2.80
N PHE A 349 -4.74 14.68 -3.66
CA PHE A 349 -3.71 14.93 -4.67
C PHE A 349 -3.73 13.85 -5.74
#